data_0f20e3163466ad6ea1d897b4d1f9ef95
#
_entry.id   0f20e3163466ad6ea1d897b4d1f9ef95
#
_cell.length_a   1.000
_cell.length_b   1.000
_cell.length_c   1.000
_cell.angle_alpha   90.00
_cell.angle_beta   90.00
_cell.angle_gamma   90.00
#
_symmetry.space_group_name_H-M   'P 1'
#
loop_
_entity.id
_entity.type
_entity.pdbx_description
1 polymer ?
#
loop_
_entity_poly.entity_id
_entity_poly.type
_entity_poly.pdbx_seq_one_letter_code
_entity_poly.pdbx_strand_id
1 'polypeptide(L)'
;MKKVRAAIVGYGNIGHYVLEALQAAPDFEIAGVVRRAGAENKPEELANYAVVKDIKELEGVEVAILCTPTRSVEKYAKEYLAMGINTVDSFDIHTGIVDLRRTLDATAKEHKAVSIISAGWDPGSDSIVRTMLEAIAPKGITYTNFGPGMSMGHTCLLYTSPSPRD
;
A
#
# COMPACT_ATOMS: atom_id res chain seq x y z
N MET A 1 -24.81 8.74 -0.86
CA MET A 1 -24.09 7.71 -1.63
C MET A 1 -23.70 6.57 -0.68
N LYS A 2 -23.67 5.32 -1.17
CA LYS A 2 -23.13 4.19 -0.38
C LYS A 2 -21.63 4.43 -0.21
N LYS A 3 -21.12 4.33 1.01
CA LYS A 3 -19.68 4.43 1.27
C LYS A 3 -18.98 3.11 0.97
N VAL A 4 -17.73 3.19 0.51
CA VAL A 4 -16.86 2.02 0.30
C VAL A 4 -16.28 1.61 1.66
N ARG A 5 -16.46 0.34 2.05
CA ARG A 5 -15.95 -0.17 3.33
C ARG A 5 -14.51 -0.65 3.16
N ALA A 6 -13.58 0.10 3.77
CA ALA A 6 -12.14 -0.14 3.69
C ALA A 6 -11.58 -0.76 4.96
N ALA A 7 -10.74 -1.79 4.83
CA ALA A 7 -9.93 -2.33 5.91
C ALA A 7 -8.47 -1.91 5.74
N ILE A 8 -7.82 -1.50 6.83
CA ILE A 8 -6.39 -1.20 6.87
C ILE A 8 -5.65 -2.46 7.32
N VAL A 9 -4.76 -2.97 6.48
CA VAL A 9 -4.01 -4.19 6.76
C VAL A 9 -2.55 -3.86 7.08
N GLY A 10 -2.20 -3.97 8.35
CA GLY A 10 -0.95 -3.47 8.90
C GLY A 10 -1.11 -2.05 9.47
N TYR A 11 -0.60 -1.85 10.68
CA TYR A 11 -0.70 -0.57 11.36
C TYR A 11 0.67 -0.13 11.89
N GLY A 12 1.47 0.39 10.98
CA GLY A 12 2.71 1.11 11.20
C GLY A 12 2.55 2.54 10.70
N ASN A 13 3.63 3.23 10.35
CA ASN A 13 3.56 4.62 9.86
C ASN A 13 2.60 4.79 8.68
N ILE A 14 2.67 3.90 7.67
CA ILE A 14 1.77 3.96 6.51
C ILE A 14 0.32 3.75 6.94
N GLY A 15 0.04 2.75 7.79
CA GLY A 15 -1.32 2.46 8.27
C GLY A 15 -1.92 3.63 9.06
N HIS A 16 -1.11 4.34 9.83
CA HIS A 16 -1.52 5.55 10.53
C HIS A 16 -1.97 6.65 9.55
N TYR A 17 -1.15 6.98 8.54
CA TYR A 17 -1.52 7.98 7.54
C TYR A 17 -2.70 7.55 6.67
N VAL A 18 -2.86 6.26 6.39
CA VAL A 18 -4.05 5.73 5.70
C VAL A 18 -5.30 5.92 6.56
N LEU A 19 -5.22 5.72 7.87
CA LEU A 19 -6.32 6.00 8.78
C LEU A 19 -6.76 7.46 8.69
N GLU A 20 -5.82 8.40 8.79
CA GLU A 20 -6.11 9.83 8.66
C GLU A 20 -6.75 10.18 7.31
N ALA A 21 -6.21 9.62 6.22
CA ALA A 21 -6.73 9.85 4.88
C ALA A 21 -8.17 9.33 4.72
N LEU A 22 -8.46 8.14 5.24
CA LEU A 22 -9.80 7.56 5.18
C LEU A 22 -10.80 8.33 6.07
N GLN A 23 -10.36 8.85 7.21
CA GLN A 23 -11.19 9.72 8.07
C GLN A 23 -11.59 11.01 7.36
N ALA A 24 -10.69 11.56 6.54
CA ALA A 24 -10.93 12.76 5.76
C ALA A 24 -11.77 12.50 4.47
N ALA A 25 -11.87 11.26 4.02
CA ALA A 25 -12.57 10.89 2.78
C ALA A 25 -14.06 10.60 3.04
N PRO A 26 -15.00 11.42 2.54
CA PRO A 26 -16.42 11.31 2.85
C PRO A 26 -17.10 10.09 2.23
N ASP A 27 -16.49 9.50 1.22
CA ASP A 27 -16.97 8.35 0.43
C ASP A 27 -16.49 6.99 0.97
N PHE A 28 -15.65 7.02 2.02
CA PHE A 28 -15.16 5.81 2.68
C PHE A 28 -15.75 5.61 4.09
N GLU A 29 -15.81 4.35 4.49
CA GLU A 29 -16.08 3.91 5.86
C GLU A 29 -15.00 2.91 6.28
N ILE A 30 -14.41 3.12 7.45
CA ILE A 30 -13.37 2.25 7.97
C ILE A 30 -14.03 1.01 8.59
N ALA A 31 -13.90 -0.14 7.94
CA ALA A 31 -14.41 -1.41 8.44
C ALA A 31 -13.63 -1.91 9.67
N GLY A 32 -12.33 -1.64 9.71
CA GLY A 32 -11.45 -2.00 10.80
C GLY A 32 -9.98 -2.05 10.40
N VAL A 33 -9.16 -2.48 11.35
CA VAL A 33 -7.70 -2.59 11.19
C VAL A 33 -7.28 -4.02 11.48
N VAL A 34 -6.55 -4.61 10.55
CA VAL A 34 -5.95 -5.94 10.68
C VAL A 34 -4.50 -5.79 11.11
N ARG A 35 -4.13 -6.34 12.27
CA ARG A 35 -2.75 -6.33 12.76
C ARG A 35 -2.42 -7.61 13.52
N ARG A 36 -1.14 -8.04 13.45
CA ARG A 36 -0.68 -9.29 14.08
C ARG A 36 -0.98 -9.40 15.58
N ALA A 37 -0.86 -8.29 16.30
CA ALA A 37 -1.19 -8.22 17.72
C ALA A 37 -2.71 -8.18 17.97
N GLY A 38 -3.54 -8.02 16.94
CA GLY A 38 -4.97 -7.81 17.11
C GLY A 38 -5.23 -6.60 18.01
N ALA A 39 -6.13 -6.75 18.97
CA ALA A 39 -6.48 -5.70 19.93
C ALA A 39 -5.44 -5.49 21.05
N GLU A 40 -4.41 -6.33 21.16
CA GLU A 40 -3.36 -6.20 22.18
C GLU A 40 -2.57 -4.90 21.95
N ASN A 41 -2.34 -4.13 23.01
CA ASN A 41 -1.67 -2.82 22.94
C ASN A 41 -2.23 -1.93 21.82
N LYS A 42 -3.56 -1.85 21.74
CA LYS A 42 -4.29 -1.04 20.77
C LYS A 42 -3.95 0.44 20.96
N PRO A 43 -3.44 1.14 19.91
CA PRO A 43 -3.24 2.57 19.96
C PRO A 43 -4.54 3.32 20.28
N GLU A 44 -4.45 4.45 20.97
CA GLU A 44 -5.60 5.24 21.41
C GLU A 44 -6.45 5.72 20.21
N GLU A 45 -5.81 6.11 19.12
CA GLU A 45 -6.45 6.55 17.87
C GLU A 45 -7.33 5.47 17.22
N LEU A 46 -7.11 4.20 17.54
CA LEU A 46 -7.94 3.09 17.08
C LEU A 46 -9.09 2.77 18.03
N ALA A 47 -9.26 3.50 19.14
CA ALA A 47 -10.24 3.18 20.19
C ALA A 47 -11.65 2.88 19.63
N ASN A 48 -12.07 3.65 18.62
CA ASN A 48 -13.41 3.55 18.02
C ASN A 48 -13.49 2.58 16.82
N TYR A 49 -12.42 1.86 16.49
CA TYR A 49 -12.38 0.95 15.34
C TYR A 49 -12.22 -0.49 15.79
N ALA A 50 -12.79 -1.43 15.02
CA ALA A 50 -12.51 -2.84 15.17
C ALA A 50 -11.02 -3.11 14.86
N VAL A 51 -10.33 -3.83 15.75
CA VAL A 51 -8.93 -4.23 15.54
C VAL A 51 -8.85 -5.74 15.71
N VAL A 52 -8.50 -6.42 14.64
CA VAL A 52 -8.58 -7.89 14.51
C VAL A 52 -7.25 -8.49 14.06
N LYS A 53 -7.12 -9.80 14.14
CA LYS A 53 -5.97 -10.55 13.61
C LYS A 53 -6.17 -11.03 12.19
N ASP A 54 -7.41 -11.29 11.78
CA ASP A 54 -7.78 -11.77 10.44
C ASP A 54 -8.86 -10.88 9.84
N ILE A 55 -8.76 -10.55 8.55
CA ILE A 55 -9.75 -9.74 7.85
C ILE A 55 -11.13 -10.39 7.82
N LYS A 56 -11.21 -11.72 7.96
CA LYS A 56 -12.46 -12.48 8.03
C LYS A 56 -13.31 -12.15 9.24
N GLU A 57 -12.71 -11.55 10.26
CA GLU A 57 -13.42 -11.07 11.47
C GLU A 57 -14.13 -9.71 11.22
N LEU A 58 -13.88 -9.08 10.07
CA LEU A 58 -14.50 -7.82 9.67
C LEU A 58 -15.63 -8.06 8.66
N GLU A 59 -16.79 -7.47 8.91
CA GLU A 59 -17.95 -7.63 8.02
C GLU A 59 -17.94 -6.60 6.88
N GLY A 60 -18.33 -7.04 5.69
CA GLY A 60 -18.64 -6.19 4.55
C GLY A 60 -17.44 -5.40 4.01
N VAL A 61 -16.22 -5.90 4.14
CA VAL A 61 -15.02 -5.27 3.58
C VAL A 61 -15.08 -5.33 2.06
N GLU A 62 -15.02 -4.17 1.40
CA GLU A 62 -15.01 -4.03 -0.06
C GLU A 62 -13.61 -3.80 -0.61
N VAL A 63 -12.70 -3.18 0.19
CA VAL A 63 -11.31 -2.97 -0.18
C VAL A 63 -10.37 -3.13 1.02
N ALA A 64 -9.25 -3.79 0.80
CA ALA A 64 -8.14 -3.93 1.76
C ALA A 64 -6.96 -3.07 1.31
N ILE A 65 -6.54 -2.13 2.15
CA ILE A 65 -5.36 -1.28 1.91
C ILE A 65 -4.18 -1.93 2.64
N LEU A 66 -3.22 -2.45 1.87
CA LEU A 66 -2.09 -3.23 2.37
C LEU A 66 -0.94 -2.30 2.80
N CYS A 67 -0.89 -2.03 4.10
CA CYS A 67 0.17 -1.26 4.76
C CYS A 67 1.21 -2.18 5.40
N THR A 68 1.51 -3.29 4.73
CA THR A 68 2.44 -4.33 5.19
C THR A 68 3.80 -4.21 4.49
N PRO A 69 4.86 -4.85 5.03
CA PRO A 69 6.12 -4.92 4.33
C PRO A 69 5.96 -5.50 2.92
N THR A 70 6.66 -4.93 1.95
CA THR A 70 6.53 -5.22 0.52
C THR A 70 6.58 -6.72 0.19
N ARG A 71 7.45 -7.49 0.87
CA ARG A 71 7.57 -8.95 0.68
C ARG A 71 6.34 -9.75 1.09
N SER A 72 5.43 -9.15 1.84
CA SER A 72 4.18 -9.79 2.29
C SER A 72 2.99 -9.46 1.39
N VAL A 73 3.12 -8.46 0.52
CA VAL A 73 2.03 -7.91 -0.30
C VAL A 73 1.41 -9.00 -1.17
N GLU A 74 2.21 -9.75 -1.93
CA GLU A 74 1.70 -10.79 -2.84
C GLU A 74 0.82 -11.81 -2.11
N LYS A 75 1.26 -12.26 -0.94
CA LYS A 75 0.52 -13.23 -0.13
C LYS A 75 -0.85 -12.69 0.27
N TYR A 76 -0.88 -11.51 0.90
CA TYR A 76 -2.13 -10.93 1.38
C TYR A 76 -3.05 -10.50 0.23
N ALA A 77 -2.50 -9.93 -0.84
CA ALA A 77 -3.29 -9.55 -2.00
C ALA A 77 -3.99 -10.76 -2.63
N LYS A 78 -3.27 -11.87 -2.86
CA LYS A 78 -3.88 -13.11 -3.36
C LYS A 78 -4.99 -13.64 -2.45
N GLU A 79 -4.73 -13.68 -1.14
CA GLU A 79 -5.70 -14.15 -0.16
C GLU A 79 -6.99 -13.32 -0.20
N TYR A 80 -6.88 -12.00 -0.21
CA TYR A 80 -8.04 -11.12 -0.16
C TYR A 80 -8.78 -11.03 -1.50
N LEU A 81 -8.05 -11.03 -2.62
CA LEU A 81 -8.66 -11.13 -3.95
C LEU A 81 -9.46 -12.42 -4.11
N ALA A 82 -8.96 -13.56 -3.59
CA ALA A 82 -9.68 -14.83 -3.59
C ALA A 82 -10.99 -14.80 -2.77
N MET A 83 -11.11 -13.85 -1.84
CA MET A 83 -12.36 -13.59 -1.11
C MET A 83 -13.27 -12.56 -1.81
N GLY A 84 -12.88 -12.07 -3.00
CA GLY A 84 -13.62 -11.02 -3.72
C GLY A 84 -13.40 -9.61 -3.15
N ILE A 85 -12.41 -9.42 -2.27
CA ILE A 85 -12.06 -8.13 -1.70
C ILE A 85 -11.03 -7.45 -2.61
N ASN A 86 -11.30 -6.21 -3.01
CA ASN A 86 -10.35 -5.41 -3.78
C ASN A 86 -9.10 -5.08 -2.93
N THR A 87 -7.95 -4.90 -3.57
CA THR A 87 -6.72 -4.59 -2.85
C THR A 87 -6.03 -3.35 -3.40
N VAL A 88 -5.39 -2.60 -2.52
CA VAL A 88 -4.48 -1.48 -2.85
C VAL A 88 -3.19 -1.70 -2.07
N ASP A 89 -2.04 -1.59 -2.72
CA ASP A 89 -0.74 -1.76 -2.09
C ASP A 89 0.29 -0.74 -2.56
N SER A 90 1.40 -0.67 -1.84
CA SER A 90 2.57 0.14 -2.16
C SER A 90 3.81 -0.72 -2.45
N PHE A 91 3.64 -1.83 -3.17
CA PHE A 91 4.74 -2.71 -3.55
C PHE A 91 5.85 -1.95 -4.28
N ASP A 92 7.10 -2.09 -3.83
CA ASP A 92 8.23 -1.26 -4.25
C ASP A 92 9.42 -2.05 -4.84
N ILE A 93 9.29 -3.35 -5.05
CA ILE A 93 10.32 -4.14 -5.75
C ILE A 93 10.16 -3.97 -7.25
N HIS A 94 10.82 -2.95 -7.83
CA HIS A 94 10.68 -2.54 -9.22
C HIS A 94 10.83 -3.69 -10.21
N THR A 95 11.80 -4.57 -10.01
CA THR A 95 12.06 -5.73 -10.89
C THR A 95 10.95 -6.79 -10.81
N GLY A 96 10.17 -6.82 -9.73
CA GLY A 96 9.11 -7.79 -9.49
C GLY A 96 7.70 -7.30 -9.87
N ILE A 97 7.51 -6.04 -10.21
CA ILE A 97 6.17 -5.43 -10.43
C ILE A 97 5.40 -6.14 -11.55
N VAL A 98 6.06 -6.45 -12.66
CA VAL A 98 5.40 -7.09 -13.82
C VAL A 98 4.90 -8.49 -13.47
N ASP A 99 5.68 -9.26 -12.74
CA ASP A 99 5.31 -10.62 -12.35
C ASP A 99 4.23 -10.61 -11.27
N LEU A 100 4.33 -9.70 -10.29
CA LEU A 100 3.26 -9.47 -9.32
C LEU A 100 1.95 -9.12 -10.02
N ARG A 101 1.98 -8.16 -10.96
CA ARG A 101 0.80 -7.76 -11.73
C ARG A 101 0.14 -8.96 -12.43
N ARG A 102 0.93 -9.77 -13.13
CA ARG A 102 0.42 -10.96 -13.84
C ARG A 102 -0.25 -11.95 -12.88
N THR A 103 0.38 -12.16 -11.76
CA THR A 103 -0.09 -13.08 -10.73
C THR A 103 -1.41 -12.60 -10.11
N LEU A 104 -1.49 -11.33 -9.73
CA LEU A 104 -2.69 -10.75 -9.12
C LEU A 104 -3.82 -10.56 -10.13
N ASP A 105 -3.51 -10.24 -11.40
CA ASP A 105 -4.50 -10.11 -12.48
C ASP A 105 -5.29 -11.42 -12.69
N ALA A 106 -4.60 -12.56 -12.67
CA ALA A 106 -5.25 -13.86 -12.79
C ALA A 106 -6.25 -14.10 -11.64
N THR A 107 -5.81 -13.90 -10.39
CA THR A 107 -6.64 -14.09 -9.20
C THR A 107 -7.81 -13.09 -9.17
N ALA A 108 -7.54 -11.81 -9.48
CA ALA A 108 -8.55 -10.76 -9.48
C ALA A 108 -9.66 -11.03 -10.50
N LYS A 109 -9.31 -11.47 -11.71
CA LYS A 109 -10.28 -11.83 -12.76
C LYS A 109 -11.15 -13.02 -12.36
N GLU A 110 -10.56 -14.06 -11.78
CA GLU A 110 -11.26 -15.24 -11.31
C GLU A 110 -12.32 -14.90 -10.27
N HIS A 111 -12.00 -13.99 -9.35
CA HIS A 111 -12.86 -13.63 -8.22
C HIS A 111 -13.60 -12.29 -8.39
N LYS A 112 -13.59 -11.71 -9.60
CA LYS A 112 -14.27 -10.44 -9.93
C LYS A 112 -13.87 -9.28 -9.01
N ALA A 113 -12.61 -9.23 -8.63
CA ALA A 113 -12.01 -8.20 -7.81
C ALA A 113 -11.02 -7.35 -8.61
N VAL A 114 -10.56 -6.25 -8.03
CA VAL A 114 -9.56 -5.33 -8.59
C VAL A 114 -8.37 -5.23 -7.66
N SER A 115 -7.16 -5.26 -8.21
CA SER A 115 -5.94 -4.96 -7.47
C SER A 115 -5.27 -3.70 -8.04
N ILE A 116 -5.04 -2.70 -7.20
CA ILE A 116 -4.23 -1.53 -7.51
C ILE A 116 -2.87 -1.75 -6.85
N ILE A 117 -1.86 -1.98 -7.67
CA ILE A 117 -0.50 -2.28 -7.20
C ILE A 117 0.39 -1.04 -7.28
N SER A 118 1.40 -1.00 -6.41
CA SER A 118 2.44 0.04 -6.44
C SER A 118 1.88 1.47 -6.35
N ALA A 119 0.83 1.67 -5.55
CA ALA A 119 0.19 2.95 -5.31
C ALA A 119 0.85 3.74 -4.17
N GLY A 120 2.19 3.71 -4.12
CA GLY A 120 2.99 4.44 -3.14
C GLY A 120 3.54 5.75 -3.68
N TRP A 121 4.75 6.07 -3.23
CA TRP A 121 5.49 7.24 -3.70
C TRP A 121 6.35 6.88 -4.93
N ASP A 122 7.25 5.93 -4.81
CA ASP A 122 8.09 5.41 -5.89
C ASP A 122 8.27 3.88 -5.73
N PRO A 123 7.59 3.09 -6.53
CA PRO A 123 6.67 3.46 -7.61
C PRO A 123 5.33 4.04 -7.12
N GLY A 124 4.80 4.98 -7.89
CA GLY A 124 3.53 5.65 -7.59
C GLY A 124 3.51 7.10 -8.04
N SER A 125 3.20 8.04 -7.14
CA SER A 125 3.02 9.46 -7.47
C SER A 125 4.30 10.11 -7.98
N ASP A 126 5.48 9.79 -7.43
CA ASP A 126 6.74 10.31 -7.93
C ASP A 126 7.04 9.85 -9.36
N SER A 127 6.72 8.59 -9.70
CA SER A 127 6.87 8.06 -11.05
C SER A 127 6.04 8.84 -12.07
N ILE A 128 4.82 9.25 -11.71
CA ILE A 128 3.94 10.07 -12.55
C ILE A 128 4.55 11.45 -12.73
N VAL A 129 4.98 12.10 -11.64
CA VAL A 129 5.61 13.44 -11.67
C VAL A 129 6.87 13.41 -12.54
N ARG A 130 7.74 12.41 -12.38
CA ARG A 130 8.95 12.26 -13.20
C ARG A 130 8.62 12.11 -14.68
N THR A 131 7.63 11.30 -15.04
CA THR A 131 7.20 11.13 -16.43
C THR A 131 6.69 12.45 -17.03
N MET A 132 5.95 13.24 -16.28
CA MET A 132 5.49 14.56 -16.71
C MET A 132 6.67 15.53 -16.91
N LEU A 133 7.62 15.55 -15.98
CA LEU A 133 8.82 16.40 -16.07
C LEU A 133 9.70 15.99 -17.27
N GLU A 134 9.84 14.70 -17.54
CA GLU A 134 10.56 14.19 -18.70
C GLU A 134 9.90 14.63 -20.02
N ALA A 135 8.57 14.63 -20.09
CA ALA A 135 7.84 15.12 -21.26
C ALA A 135 8.02 16.63 -21.48
N ILE A 136 8.10 17.42 -20.41
CA ILE A 136 8.28 18.88 -20.45
C ILE A 136 9.73 19.24 -20.76
N ALA A 137 10.71 18.53 -20.19
CA ALA A 137 12.13 18.79 -20.29
C ALA A 137 12.94 17.52 -20.57
N PRO A 138 12.85 16.95 -21.79
CA PRO A 138 13.42 15.62 -22.11
C PRO A 138 14.95 15.53 -22.00
N LYS A 139 15.65 16.66 -21.91
CA LYS A 139 17.10 16.74 -21.66
C LYS A 139 17.43 17.21 -20.25
N GLY A 140 16.43 17.38 -19.41
CA GLY A 140 16.58 17.81 -18.03
C GLY A 140 17.08 16.69 -17.13
N ILE A 141 17.55 17.07 -15.94
CA ILE A 141 17.90 16.15 -14.86
C ILE A 141 16.86 16.30 -13.77
N THR A 142 16.23 15.20 -13.36
CA THR A 142 15.32 15.20 -12.24
C THR A 142 16.11 14.95 -10.95
N TYR A 143 15.94 15.81 -9.97
CA TYR A 143 16.52 15.66 -8.64
C TYR A 143 15.40 15.52 -7.60
N THR A 144 15.39 14.40 -6.89
CA THR A 144 14.43 14.15 -5.80
C THR A 144 15.17 14.10 -4.49
N ASN A 145 14.79 14.95 -3.53
CA ASN A 145 15.35 14.96 -2.19
C ASN A 145 14.40 14.24 -1.24
N PHE A 146 14.87 13.13 -0.66
CA PHE A 146 14.13 12.38 0.36
C PHE A 146 14.52 12.87 1.74
N GLY A 147 13.52 13.09 2.60
CA GLY A 147 13.77 13.37 4.01
C GLY A 147 14.37 12.17 4.75
N PRO A 148 15.04 12.38 5.88
CA PRO A 148 15.68 11.30 6.64
C PRO A 148 14.64 10.27 7.15
N GLY A 149 14.97 9.00 7.01
CA GLY A 149 14.21 7.88 7.60
C GLY A 149 12.94 7.45 6.89
N MET A 150 12.68 7.93 5.67
CA MET A 150 11.38 7.73 5.01
C MET A 150 11.22 6.38 4.32
N SER A 151 12.29 5.71 3.89
CA SER A 151 12.20 4.41 3.22
C SER A 151 13.40 3.53 3.54
N MET A 152 13.13 2.38 4.14
CA MET A 152 14.16 1.37 4.44
C MET A 152 14.79 0.81 3.14
N GLY A 153 14.01 0.61 2.08
CA GLY A 153 14.49 0.11 0.79
C GLY A 153 15.47 1.06 0.12
N HIS A 154 15.13 2.32 0.03
CA HIS A 154 16.00 3.36 -0.55
C HIS A 154 17.24 3.62 0.31
N THR A 155 17.09 3.60 1.63
CA THR A 155 18.23 3.73 2.56
C THR A 155 19.22 2.58 2.38
N CYS A 156 18.76 1.34 2.27
CA CYS A 156 19.62 0.19 2.02
C CYS A 156 20.36 0.31 0.67
N LEU A 157 19.69 0.77 -0.39
CA LEU A 157 20.31 0.99 -1.70
C LEU A 157 21.44 2.04 -1.65
N LEU A 158 21.22 3.13 -0.95
CA LEU A 158 22.26 4.18 -0.77
C LEU A 158 23.50 3.68 -0.05
N TYR A 159 23.34 2.77 0.92
CA TYR A 159 24.47 2.22 1.67
C TYR A 159 25.15 1.01 0.99
N THR A 160 24.47 0.32 0.10
CA THR A 160 24.98 -0.91 -0.52
C THR A 160 25.36 -0.77 -1.99
N SER A 161 24.94 0.28 -2.67
CA SER A 161 25.32 0.55 -4.05
C SER A 161 26.64 1.34 -4.09
N PRO A 162 27.59 0.96 -4.97
CA PRO A 162 28.79 1.75 -5.16
C PRO A 162 28.44 3.17 -5.61
N SER A 163 29.04 4.15 -4.96
CA SER A 163 28.91 5.55 -5.36
C SER A 163 29.68 5.77 -6.68
N PRO A 164 29.17 6.55 -7.63
CA PRO A 164 29.94 6.92 -8.83
C PRO A 164 31.20 7.74 -8.53
N ARG A 165 31.48 8.05 -7.28
CA ARG A 165 32.63 8.83 -6.83
C ARG A 165 33.70 8.00 -6.09
N ASP A 166 33.50 6.69 -5.95
CA ASP A 166 34.46 5.78 -5.30
C ASP A 166 35.41 5.15 -6.32
#